data_810aedc54c5ed6e10e79046835d90298
#
_entry.id   810aedc54c5ed6e10e79046835d90298
#
_cell.length_a   1.000
_cell.length_b   1.000
_cell.length_c   1.000
_cell.angle_alpha   90.00
_cell.angle_beta   90.00
_cell.angle_gamma   90.00
#
_symmetry.space_group_name_H-M   'P 1'
#
loop_
_entity.id
_entity.type
_entity.pdbx_description
1 polymer ?
#
loop_
_entity_poly.entity_id
_entity_poly.type
_entity_poly.pdbx_seq_one_letter_code
_entity_poly.pdbx_strand_id
1 'polypeptide(L)'
;MQRQQAIGPAQDVGVYMINIVLLSLLGVIDAVKKEIHIFIILPIAAIWLVTSVYNNGVDITAIAAAAILIGLSLVTKQAFGMADAIVLSLISFESGVMYMLMVFFLSDLLFLVFIVARYGFRQRNRSFPLIPFICAVYIIAKLFLKEAV
;
A
#
# COMPACT_ATOMS: atom_id res chain seq x y z
N MET A 1 13.84 -4.18 -25.72
CA MET A 1 14.33 -5.55 -25.53
C MET A 1 14.04 -6.00 -24.11
N GLN A 2 12.95 -6.70 -23.93
CA GLN A 2 12.54 -7.25 -22.64
C GLN A 2 13.34 -8.54 -22.41
N ARG A 3 14.34 -8.48 -21.56
CA ARG A 3 14.81 -9.71 -20.91
C ARG A 3 13.81 -10.05 -19.81
N GLN A 4 12.77 -10.77 -20.16
CA GLN A 4 12.11 -11.61 -19.17
C GLN A 4 13.12 -12.66 -18.70
N GLN A 5 13.87 -12.31 -17.66
CA GLN A 5 14.53 -13.34 -16.90
C GLN A 5 13.40 -14.15 -16.27
N ALA A 6 13.30 -15.40 -16.66
CA ALA A 6 12.44 -16.38 -16.04
C ALA A 6 12.92 -16.57 -14.59
N ILE A 7 12.46 -15.69 -13.71
CA ILE A 7 12.59 -15.84 -12.27
C ILE A 7 11.68 -17.01 -11.91
N GLY A 8 12.25 -18.06 -11.38
CA GLY A 8 11.49 -19.27 -11.07
C GLY A 8 10.35 -18.97 -10.08
N PRO A 9 9.21 -19.69 -10.16
CA PRO A 9 8.01 -19.44 -9.38
C PRO A 9 8.22 -19.46 -7.86
N ALA A 10 9.30 -20.04 -7.38
CA ALA A 10 9.65 -20.10 -5.95
C ALA A 10 10.21 -18.78 -5.40
N GLN A 11 10.89 -17.96 -6.24
CA GLN A 11 11.43 -16.67 -5.80
C GLN A 11 10.33 -15.61 -5.67
N ASP A 12 9.33 -15.64 -6.54
CA ASP A 12 8.20 -14.70 -6.48
C ASP A 12 7.39 -14.88 -5.19
N VAL A 13 7.15 -16.12 -4.76
CA VAL A 13 6.38 -16.40 -3.54
C VAL A 13 7.09 -15.84 -2.30
N GLY A 14 8.40 -15.96 -2.20
CA GLY A 14 9.17 -15.46 -1.06
C GLY A 14 9.07 -13.94 -0.91
N VAL A 15 9.18 -13.20 -2.01
CA VAL A 15 9.11 -11.74 -2.01
C VAL A 15 7.71 -11.24 -1.66
N TYR A 16 6.67 -11.86 -2.23
CA TYR A 16 5.28 -11.50 -1.88
C TYR A 16 4.97 -11.75 -0.40
N MET A 17 5.50 -12.83 0.16
CA MET A 17 5.33 -13.13 1.58
C MET A 17 6.00 -12.07 2.47
N ILE A 18 7.20 -11.63 2.12
CA ILE A 18 7.91 -10.56 2.84
C ILE A 18 7.09 -9.27 2.80
N ASN A 19 6.59 -8.88 1.64
CA ASN A 19 5.82 -7.65 1.47
C ASN A 19 4.49 -7.71 2.24
N ILE A 20 3.80 -8.84 2.24
CA ILE A 20 2.58 -9.06 3.04
C ILE A 20 2.89 -8.93 4.55
N VAL A 21 3.98 -9.51 5.01
CA VAL A 21 4.40 -9.43 6.42
C VAL A 21 4.74 -7.99 6.80
N LEU A 22 5.50 -7.28 5.96
CA LEU A 22 5.85 -5.87 6.19
C LEU A 22 4.59 -4.97 6.22
N LEU A 23 3.67 -5.17 5.29
CA LEU A 23 2.43 -4.41 5.25
C LEU A 23 1.52 -4.74 6.45
N SER A 24 1.44 -6.01 6.85
CA SER A 24 0.69 -6.42 8.03
C SER A 24 1.26 -5.81 9.31
N LEU A 25 2.58 -5.76 9.42
CA LEU A 25 3.26 -5.12 10.54
C LEU A 25 2.94 -3.62 10.60
N LEU A 26 3.01 -2.92 9.45
CA LEU A 26 2.62 -1.51 9.37
C LEU A 26 1.15 -1.29 9.75
N GLY A 27 0.25 -2.15 9.26
CA GLY A 27 -1.17 -2.10 9.59
C GLY A 27 -1.46 -2.26 11.08
N VAL A 28 -0.76 -3.17 11.75
CA VAL A 28 -0.88 -3.36 13.20
C VAL A 28 -0.33 -2.16 13.97
N ILE A 29 0.81 -1.63 13.57
CA ILE A 29 1.41 -0.45 14.23
C ILE A 29 0.47 0.76 14.08
N ASP A 30 -0.11 0.98 12.89
CA ASP A 30 -1.05 2.06 12.64
C ASP A 30 -2.33 1.92 13.47
N ALA A 31 -2.88 0.72 13.56
CA ALA A 31 -4.07 0.43 14.35
C ALA A 31 -3.87 0.67 15.86
N VAL A 32 -2.67 0.38 16.36
CA VAL A 32 -2.35 0.50 17.81
C VAL A 32 -1.94 1.92 18.16
N LYS A 33 -1.07 2.57 17.38
CA LYS A 33 -0.48 3.87 17.74
C LYS A 33 -1.23 5.07 17.15
N LYS A 34 -2.10 4.86 16.16
CA LYS A 34 -2.83 5.92 15.42
C LYS A 34 -1.95 6.98 14.74
N GLU A 35 -0.67 6.98 15.02
CA GLU A 35 0.34 7.85 14.40
C GLU A 35 1.60 7.02 14.20
N ILE A 36 1.97 6.80 12.94
CA ILE A 36 3.21 6.11 12.62
C ILE A 36 4.29 7.17 12.39
N HIS A 37 5.32 7.12 13.22
CA HIS A 37 6.50 7.95 13.00
C HIS A 37 7.19 7.57 11.69
N ILE A 38 7.49 8.56 10.87
CA ILE A 38 8.15 8.39 9.57
C ILE A 38 9.44 7.56 9.67
N PHE A 39 10.13 7.63 10.80
CA PHE A 39 11.34 6.84 11.07
C PHE A 39 11.11 5.33 11.13
N ILE A 40 9.90 4.87 11.40
CA ILE A 40 9.54 3.44 11.40
C ILE A 40 9.18 2.99 9.99
N ILE A 41 8.47 3.84 9.24
CA ILE A 41 8.06 3.54 7.87
C ILE A 41 9.25 3.54 6.92
N LEU A 42 10.20 4.45 7.10
CA LEU A 42 11.31 4.66 6.17
C LEU A 42 12.15 3.39 5.92
N PRO A 43 12.64 2.66 6.95
CA PRO A 43 13.40 1.44 6.72
C PRO A 43 12.55 0.33 6.08
N ILE A 44 11.30 0.19 6.48
CA ILE A 44 10.38 -0.80 5.90
C ILE A 44 10.11 -0.47 4.43
N ALA A 45 9.85 0.79 4.12
CA ALA A 45 9.67 1.27 2.76
C ALA A 45 10.92 1.06 1.89
N ALA A 46 12.11 1.31 2.44
CA ALA A 46 13.36 1.10 1.73
C ALA A 46 13.57 -0.38 1.37
N ILE A 47 13.33 -1.29 2.30
CA ILE A 47 13.44 -2.74 2.05
C ILE A 47 12.44 -3.16 0.96
N TRP A 48 11.19 -2.74 1.08
CA TRP A 48 10.14 -3.07 0.10
C TRP A 48 10.47 -2.49 -1.28
N LEU A 49 10.90 -1.23 -1.34
CA LEU A 49 11.28 -0.58 -2.60
C LEU A 49 12.44 -1.32 -3.29
N VAL A 50 13.49 -1.65 -2.53
CA VAL A 50 14.65 -2.37 -3.07
C VAL A 50 14.23 -3.74 -3.62
N THR A 51 13.41 -4.49 -2.88
CA THR A 51 12.93 -5.80 -3.33
C THR A 51 12.02 -5.68 -4.56
N SER A 52 11.16 -4.67 -4.62
CA SER A 52 10.27 -4.44 -5.77
C SER A 52 11.04 -4.04 -7.02
N VAL A 53 11.99 -3.13 -6.90
CA VAL A 53 12.84 -2.69 -8.02
C VAL A 53 13.75 -3.82 -8.51
N TYR A 54 14.28 -4.64 -7.60
CA TYR A 54 15.12 -5.77 -7.97
C TYR A 54 14.37 -6.83 -8.80
N ASN A 55 13.09 -7.08 -8.45
CA ASN A 55 12.30 -8.11 -9.13
C ASN A 55 11.60 -7.61 -10.40
N ASN A 56 11.04 -6.40 -10.36
CA ASN A 56 10.18 -5.89 -11.44
C ASN A 56 10.88 -4.84 -12.32
N GLY A 57 12.05 -4.36 -11.92
CA GLY A 57 12.71 -3.24 -12.56
C GLY A 57 12.11 -1.89 -12.18
N VAL A 58 12.56 -0.84 -12.85
CA VAL A 58 12.08 0.54 -12.60
C VAL A 58 10.99 0.86 -13.63
N ASP A 59 9.80 1.14 -13.15
CA ASP A 59 8.67 1.60 -13.96
C ASP A 59 8.48 3.11 -13.79
N ILE A 60 8.55 3.84 -14.90
CA ILE A 60 8.38 5.30 -14.93
C ILE A 60 6.98 5.69 -14.47
N THR A 61 5.96 4.88 -14.77
CA THR A 61 4.59 5.15 -14.34
C THR A 61 4.42 5.05 -12.83
N ALA A 62 5.11 4.10 -12.20
CA ALA A 62 5.15 3.95 -10.76
C ALA A 62 5.86 5.12 -10.07
N ILE A 63 6.95 5.61 -10.65
CA ILE A 63 7.66 6.80 -10.15
C ILE A 63 6.74 8.03 -10.22
N ALA A 64 6.06 8.24 -11.35
CA ALA A 64 5.12 9.35 -11.53
C ALA A 64 3.96 9.27 -10.51
N ALA A 65 3.38 8.08 -10.32
CA ALA A 65 2.32 7.86 -9.34
C ALA A 65 2.80 8.14 -7.91
N ALA A 66 3.99 7.68 -7.54
CA ALA A 66 4.60 7.95 -6.23
C ALA A 66 4.81 9.46 -6.01
N ALA A 67 5.34 10.16 -7.00
CA ALA A 67 5.55 11.61 -6.94
C ALA A 67 4.22 12.36 -6.75
N ILE A 68 3.17 11.96 -7.45
CA ILE A 68 1.83 12.54 -7.33
C ILE A 68 1.25 12.30 -5.93
N LEU A 69 1.32 11.07 -5.43
CA LEU A 69 0.78 10.71 -4.11
C LEU A 69 1.49 11.44 -2.97
N ILE A 70 2.82 11.47 -3.02
CA ILE A 70 3.62 12.19 -2.01
C ILE A 70 3.38 13.70 -2.12
N GLY A 71 3.35 14.24 -3.34
CA GLY A 71 3.03 15.65 -3.58
C GLY A 71 1.64 16.02 -3.06
N LEU A 72 0.64 15.18 -3.30
CA LEU A 72 -0.72 15.38 -2.80
C LEU A 72 -0.76 15.38 -1.26
N SER A 73 -0.04 14.45 -0.62
CA SER A 73 0.07 14.41 0.84
C SER A 73 0.69 15.68 1.42
N LEU A 74 1.72 16.21 0.77
CA LEU A 74 2.38 17.45 1.21
C LEU A 74 1.47 18.68 1.01
N VAL A 75 0.79 18.77 -0.13
CA VAL A 75 -0.09 19.92 -0.46
C VAL A 75 -1.33 19.94 0.43
N THR A 76 -1.90 18.78 0.74
CA THR A 76 -3.10 18.67 1.59
C THR A 76 -2.80 18.81 3.09
N LYS A 77 -1.56 19.16 3.45
CA LYS A 77 -1.13 19.33 4.86
C LYS A 77 -1.55 18.16 5.76
N GLN A 78 -1.30 16.96 5.27
CA GLN A 78 -1.61 15.69 5.95
C GLN A 78 -3.11 15.32 6.06
N ALA A 79 -4.00 15.98 5.35
CA ALA A 79 -5.38 15.49 5.21
C ALA A 79 -5.39 14.11 4.54
N PHE A 80 -4.45 13.87 3.60
CA PHE A 80 -4.08 12.56 3.08
C PHE A 80 -2.79 12.11 3.80
N GLY A 81 -2.85 11.02 4.56
CA GLY A 81 -1.75 10.56 5.40
C GLY A 81 -0.47 10.29 4.62
N MET A 82 0.66 10.82 5.09
CA MET A 82 1.97 10.57 4.45
C MET A 82 2.32 9.08 4.43
N ALA A 83 1.93 8.35 5.47
CA ALA A 83 2.12 6.91 5.58
C ALA A 83 1.33 6.16 4.51
N ASP A 84 0.07 6.55 4.27
CA ASP A 84 -0.79 5.97 3.24
C ASP A 84 -0.21 6.22 1.84
N ALA A 85 0.30 7.43 1.59
CA ALA A 85 0.96 7.79 0.33
C ALA A 85 2.19 6.91 0.07
N ILE A 86 3.02 6.67 1.08
CA ILE A 86 4.20 5.80 0.97
C ILE A 86 3.78 4.35 0.68
N VAL A 87 2.82 3.81 1.42
CA VAL A 87 2.34 2.43 1.23
C VAL A 87 1.75 2.23 -0.16
N LEU A 88 0.92 3.15 -0.63
CA LEU A 88 0.34 3.09 -1.98
C LEU A 88 1.41 3.21 -3.07
N SER A 89 2.42 4.05 -2.86
CA SER A 89 3.56 4.15 -3.78
C SER A 89 4.31 2.82 -3.89
N LEU A 90 4.55 2.13 -2.77
CA LEU A 90 5.20 0.83 -2.75
C LEU A 90 4.38 -0.24 -3.48
N ILE A 91 3.07 -0.26 -3.30
CA ILE A 91 2.16 -1.15 -4.03
C ILE A 91 2.22 -0.86 -5.53
N SER A 92 2.32 0.41 -5.93
CA SER A 92 2.48 0.81 -7.33
C SER A 92 3.77 0.26 -7.94
N PHE A 93 4.90 0.30 -7.23
CA PHE A 93 6.16 -0.28 -7.68
C PHE A 93 6.14 -1.81 -7.78
N GLU A 94 5.40 -2.47 -6.90
CA GLU A 94 5.33 -3.93 -6.88
C GLU A 94 4.38 -4.51 -7.92
N SER A 95 3.19 -3.92 -8.04
CA SER A 95 2.07 -4.53 -8.79
C SER A 95 1.50 -3.63 -9.88
N GLY A 96 2.06 -2.43 -10.06
CA GLY A 96 1.63 -1.46 -11.05
C GLY A 96 0.56 -0.49 -10.55
N VAL A 97 0.43 0.63 -11.29
CA VAL A 97 -0.45 1.75 -10.92
C VAL A 97 -1.93 1.36 -10.93
N MET A 98 -2.36 0.54 -11.89
CA MET A 98 -3.76 0.10 -11.98
C MET A 98 -4.17 -0.75 -10.78
N TYR A 99 -3.29 -1.64 -10.34
CA TYR A 99 -3.53 -2.45 -9.15
C TYR A 99 -3.56 -1.60 -7.89
N MET A 100 -2.65 -0.64 -7.76
CA MET A 100 -2.62 0.33 -6.67
C MET A 100 -3.92 1.13 -6.60
N LEU A 101 -4.41 1.65 -7.73
CA LEU A 101 -5.69 2.38 -7.78
C LEU A 101 -6.87 1.51 -7.34
N MET A 102 -6.92 0.25 -7.78
CA MET A 102 -7.95 -0.69 -7.37
C MET A 102 -7.92 -0.92 -5.85
N VAL A 103 -6.75 -1.17 -5.28
CA VAL A 103 -6.58 -1.35 -3.83
C VAL A 103 -6.96 -0.09 -3.08
N PHE A 104 -6.58 1.08 -3.57
CA PHE A 104 -6.90 2.37 -2.97
C PHE A 104 -8.42 2.59 -2.91
N PHE A 105 -9.12 2.53 -4.04
CA PHE A 105 -10.57 2.73 -4.09
C PHE A 105 -11.34 1.71 -3.25
N LEU A 106 -10.92 0.45 -3.28
CA LEU A 106 -11.57 -0.60 -2.50
C LEU A 106 -11.36 -0.41 -0.99
N SER A 107 -10.17 0.05 -0.60
CA SER A 107 -9.85 0.37 0.80
C SER A 107 -10.64 1.55 1.30
N ASP A 108 -10.77 2.60 0.49
CA ASP A 108 -11.56 3.79 0.83
C ASP A 108 -13.05 3.46 0.96
N LEU A 109 -13.58 2.63 0.06
CA LEU A 109 -14.96 2.17 0.13
C LEU A 109 -15.21 1.34 1.40
N LEU A 110 -14.33 0.40 1.70
CA LEU A 110 -14.42 -0.43 2.91
C LEU A 110 -14.33 0.42 4.18
N PHE A 111 -13.42 1.39 4.18
CA PHE A 111 -13.24 2.33 5.27
C PHE A 111 -14.49 3.20 5.48
N LEU A 112 -15.07 3.71 4.40
CA LEU A 112 -16.32 4.49 4.44
C LEU A 112 -17.47 3.66 5.02
N VAL A 113 -17.65 2.43 4.53
CA VAL A 113 -18.68 1.52 5.03
C VAL A 113 -18.49 1.24 6.52
N PHE A 114 -17.25 0.99 6.94
CA PHE A 114 -16.93 0.74 8.34
C PHE A 114 -17.27 1.95 9.24
N ILE A 115 -16.88 3.16 8.83
CA ILE A 115 -17.16 4.39 9.58
C ILE A 115 -18.66 4.61 9.69
N VAL A 116 -19.39 4.51 8.58
CA VAL A 116 -20.85 4.72 8.56
C VAL A 116 -21.56 3.67 9.42
N ALA A 117 -21.15 2.41 9.36
CA ALA A 117 -21.76 1.33 10.14
C ALA A 117 -21.50 1.48 11.65
N ARG A 118 -20.33 1.96 12.06
CA ARG A 118 -19.94 1.99 13.48
C ARG A 118 -20.23 3.31 14.16
N TYR A 119 -20.09 4.44 13.46
CA TYR A 119 -20.15 5.79 14.05
C TYR A 119 -21.26 6.67 13.47
N GLY A 120 -21.89 6.27 12.37
CA GLY A 120 -22.85 7.10 11.66
C GLY A 120 -22.21 8.35 11.01
N PHE A 121 -23.05 9.16 10.36
CA PHE A 121 -22.58 10.36 9.64
C PHE A 121 -22.11 11.54 10.54
N ARG A 122 -22.17 11.40 11.85
CA ARG A 122 -22.06 12.52 12.79
C ARG A 122 -20.66 12.82 13.34
N GLN A 123 -19.65 11.98 13.08
CA GLN A 123 -18.30 12.17 13.62
C GLN A 123 -17.30 12.54 12.51
N ARG A 124 -17.14 13.83 12.27
CA ARG A 124 -16.32 14.41 11.22
C ARG A 124 -14.85 14.66 11.59
N ASN A 125 -14.46 14.52 12.87
CA ASN A 125 -13.17 15.03 13.38
C ASN A 125 -12.24 14.00 13.99
N ARG A 126 -12.37 12.70 13.69
CA ARG A 126 -11.43 11.70 14.18
C ARG A 126 -10.53 11.21 13.05
N SER A 127 -9.22 11.26 13.26
CA SER A 127 -8.26 10.56 12.42
C SER A 127 -8.39 9.06 12.66
N PHE A 128 -8.74 8.32 11.62
CA PHE A 128 -8.82 6.86 11.67
C PHE A 128 -7.65 6.26 10.87
N PRO A 129 -7.08 5.15 11.30
CA PRO A 129 -6.03 4.47 10.56
C PRO A 129 -6.59 3.84 9.29
N LEU A 130 -6.06 4.22 8.13
CA LEU A 130 -6.44 3.66 6.82
C LEU A 130 -5.57 2.45 6.44
N ILE A 131 -4.34 2.38 6.90
CA ILE A 131 -3.38 1.34 6.53
C ILE A 131 -3.90 -0.09 6.80
N PRO A 132 -4.61 -0.40 7.92
CA PRO A 132 -5.19 -1.72 8.14
C PRO A 132 -6.17 -2.14 7.04
N PHE A 133 -6.94 -1.19 6.49
CA PHE A 133 -7.89 -1.44 5.40
C PHE A 133 -7.16 -1.69 4.08
N ILE A 134 -6.12 -0.91 3.79
CA ILE A 134 -5.24 -1.12 2.63
C ILE A 134 -4.60 -2.51 2.73
N CYS A 135 -4.11 -2.90 3.91
CA CYS A 135 -3.53 -4.21 4.17
C CYS A 135 -4.54 -5.34 3.90
N ALA A 136 -5.74 -5.25 4.45
CA ALA A 136 -6.78 -6.25 4.26
C ALA A 136 -7.17 -6.41 2.79
N VAL A 137 -7.40 -5.30 2.09
CA VAL A 137 -7.76 -5.31 0.66
C VAL A 137 -6.60 -5.83 -0.18
N TYR A 138 -5.38 -5.43 0.09
CA TYR A 138 -4.20 -5.92 -0.62
C TYR A 138 -4.03 -7.43 -0.50
N ILE A 139 -4.17 -7.99 0.71
CA ILE A 139 -4.06 -9.43 0.95
C ILE A 139 -5.19 -10.17 0.22
N ILE A 140 -6.42 -9.70 0.36
CA ILE A 140 -7.59 -10.29 -0.31
C ILE A 140 -7.40 -10.25 -1.82
N ALA A 141 -7.02 -9.10 -2.38
CA ALA A 141 -6.81 -8.96 -3.81
C ALA A 141 -5.68 -9.87 -4.33
N LYS A 142 -4.59 -10.01 -3.59
CA LYS A 142 -3.50 -10.96 -3.96
C LYS A 142 -3.96 -12.41 -3.95
N LEU A 143 -4.78 -12.82 -2.98
CA LEU A 143 -5.31 -14.18 -2.91
C LEU A 143 -6.27 -14.46 -4.07
N PHE A 144 -7.24 -13.59 -4.28
CA PHE A 144 -8.25 -13.79 -5.33
C PHE A 144 -7.69 -13.64 -6.75
N LEU A 145 -6.82 -12.68 -7.00
CA LEU A 145 -6.22 -12.50 -8.33
C LEU A 145 -5.20 -13.58 -8.68
N LYS A 146 -4.56 -14.18 -7.68
CA LYS A 146 -3.66 -15.31 -7.92
C LYS A 146 -4.43 -16.57 -8.35
N GLU A 147 -5.65 -16.76 -7.87
CA GLU A 147 -6.51 -17.87 -8.28
C GLU A 147 -7.20 -17.62 -9.64
N ALA A 148 -7.38 -16.35 -10.03
CA ALA A 148 -8.04 -15.99 -11.30
C ALA A 148 -7.09 -15.98 -12.51
N VAL A 149 -5.79 -16.10 -12.30
CA VAL A 149 -4.75 -16.20 -13.34
C VAL A 149 -4.09 -17.56 -13.29
#